data_e3ea48c624f8fbc79051cd4940988967
#
_entry.id   e3ea48c624f8fbc79051cd4940988967
#
_cell.length_a   1.000
_cell.length_b   1.000
_cell.length_c   1.000
_cell.angle_alpha   90.00
_cell.angle_beta   90.00
_cell.angle_gamma   90.00
#
_symmetry.space_group_name_H-M   'P 1'
#
loop_
_entity.id
_entity.type
_entity.pdbx_description
1 polymer ?
#
loop_
_entity_poly.entity_id
_entity_poly.type
_entity_poly.pdbx_seq_one_letter_code
_entity_poly.pdbx_strand_id
1 'polypeptide(L)'
;MKIKAEYIWIDGQTPTAYLRSKTKIMEQGIEPPLWGFDGSSTQQATGDQSDCVLRPVATFKDPLRGGENILVMCEVLNVDMTPHASNTRAACAESAENFSEFEPMFGLEQEYTFYEQSYDSLKYGQPLGFPPSGYPAPQGGYYCGVGAVACSSEMSLP
;
A
#
# COMPACT_ATOMS: atom_id res chain seq x y z
N MET A 1 -25.10 10.22 -5.55
CA MET A 1 -23.97 11.11 -5.83
C MET A 1 -22.80 10.25 -6.35
N LYS A 2 -22.03 10.75 -7.32
CA LYS A 2 -20.87 10.00 -7.81
C LYS A 2 -19.67 10.19 -6.87
N ILE A 3 -18.96 9.09 -6.64
CA ILE A 3 -17.75 9.03 -5.80
C ILE A 3 -16.59 8.40 -6.59
N LYS A 4 -15.39 8.63 -6.11
CA LYS A 4 -14.18 7.92 -6.56
C LYS A 4 -13.94 6.73 -5.63
N ALA A 5 -13.84 5.56 -6.21
CA ALA A 5 -13.40 4.34 -5.54
C ALA A 5 -12.01 3.97 -6.07
N GLU A 6 -11.00 4.10 -5.25
CA GLU A 6 -9.62 3.77 -5.58
C GLU A 6 -9.35 2.31 -5.23
N TYR A 7 -9.29 1.46 -6.24
CA TYR A 7 -8.95 0.04 -6.10
C TYR A 7 -7.44 -0.09 -5.95
N ILE A 8 -7.01 -0.72 -4.86
CA ILE A 8 -5.60 -0.87 -4.49
C ILE A 8 -5.27 -2.35 -4.36
N TRP A 9 -4.18 -2.79 -4.96
CA TRP A 9 -3.71 -4.17 -4.91
C TRP A 9 -2.19 -4.25 -4.90
N ILE A 10 -1.65 -5.43 -4.61
CA ILE A 10 -0.21 -5.73 -4.64
C ILE A 10 0.10 -6.39 -5.99
N ASP A 11 1.14 -5.91 -6.69
CA ASP A 11 1.57 -6.45 -7.98
C ASP A 11 2.42 -7.73 -7.85
N GLY A 12 2.90 -8.23 -8.98
CA GLY A 12 3.74 -9.43 -9.06
C GLY A 12 5.25 -9.16 -9.05
N GLN A 13 5.67 -7.95 -8.73
CA GLN A 13 7.09 -7.59 -8.73
C GLN A 13 7.88 -8.37 -7.68
N THR A 14 9.08 -8.80 -8.05
CA THR A 14 10.04 -9.46 -7.14
C THR A 14 11.35 -8.69 -7.10
N PRO A 15 12.09 -8.67 -5.99
CA PRO A 15 11.83 -9.36 -4.71
C PRO A 15 10.77 -8.69 -3.84
N THR A 16 10.37 -7.45 -4.14
CA THR A 16 9.40 -6.68 -3.37
C THR A 16 8.25 -6.26 -4.27
N ALA A 17 7.04 -6.68 -3.93
CA ALA A 17 5.83 -6.25 -4.62
C ALA A 17 5.51 -4.79 -4.33
N TYR A 18 4.95 -4.09 -5.32
CA TYR A 18 4.50 -2.71 -5.20
C TYR A 18 2.98 -2.61 -5.11
N LEU A 19 2.53 -1.57 -4.43
CA LEU A 19 1.12 -1.17 -4.47
C LEU A 19 0.80 -0.58 -5.84
N ARG A 20 -0.32 -1.03 -6.39
CA ARG A 20 -0.94 -0.50 -7.61
C ARG A 20 -2.31 0.03 -7.28
N SER A 21 -2.76 0.96 -8.09
CA SER A 21 -4.13 1.44 -7.95
C SER A 21 -4.75 1.85 -9.29
N LYS A 22 -6.08 1.86 -9.31
CA LYS A 22 -6.88 2.45 -10.38
C LYS A 22 -8.20 2.96 -9.83
N THR A 23 -8.68 4.08 -10.34
CA THR A 23 -9.88 4.75 -9.86
C THR A 23 -11.10 4.38 -10.69
N LYS A 24 -12.18 3.98 -10.02
CA LYS A 24 -13.51 3.80 -10.60
C LYS A 24 -14.45 4.92 -10.13
N ILE A 25 -15.20 5.48 -11.06
CA ILE A 25 -16.31 6.37 -10.70
C ILE A 25 -17.56 5.51 -10.55
N MET A 26 -18.19 5.59 -9.39
CA MET A 26 -19.39 4.82 -9.07
C MET A 26 -20.41 5.62 -8.27
N GLU A 27 -21.61 5.11 -8.13
CA GLU A 27 -22.63 5.74 -7.28
C GLU A 27 -22.33 5.45 -5.80
N GLN A 28 -22.52 6.46 -4.97
CA GLN A 28 -22.40 6.33 -3.53
C GLN A 28 -23.35 5.26 -2.98
N GLY A 29 -22.86 4.43 -2.04
CA GLY A 29 -23.64 3.39 -1.40
C GLY A 29 -23.75 2.09 -2.23
N ILE A 30 -23.13 2.03 -3.40
CA ILE A 30 -23.02 0.80 -4.17
C ILE A 30 -21.76 0.06 -3.75
N GLU A 31 -21.87 -1.24 -3.53
CA GLU A 31 -20.73 -2.10 -3.25
C GLU A 31 -19.74 -2.11 -4.43
N PRO A 32 -18.42 -1.98 -4.18
CA PRO A 32 -17.42 -2.05 -5.22
C PRO A 32 -17.47 -3.41 -5.94
N PRO A 33 -17.73 -3.43 -7.27
CA PRO A 33 -17.79 -4.69 -8.01
C PRO A 33 -16.40 -5.26 -8.31
N LEU A 34 -16.35 -6.52 -8.74
CA LEU A 34 -15.18 -7.08 -9.39
C LEU A 34 -14.75 -6.21 -10.56
N TRP A 35 -13.44 -6.10 -10.79
CA TRP A 35 -12.92 -5.27 -11.87
C TRP A 35 -11.70 -5.90 -12.54
N GLY A 36 -11.77 -6.13 -13.85
CA GLY A 36 -10.65 -6.63 -14.63
C GLY A 36 -9.54 -5.60 -14.81
N PHE A 37 -8.30 -6.09 -14.95
CA PHE A 37 -7.15 -5.27 -15.31
C PHE A 37 -6.14 -6.08 -16.12
N ASP A 38 -5.25 -5.38 -16.82
CA ASP A 38 -4.14 -5.97 -17.56
C ASP A 38 -2.98 -6.28 -16.60
N GLY A 39 -2.82 -7.56 -16.28
CA GLY A 39 -1.77 -8.06 -15.39
C GLY A 39 -0.36 -8.04 -16.02
N SER A 40 -0.23 -7.88 -17.33
CA SER A 40 1.09 -7.83 -17.97
C SER A 40 1.88 -6.60 -17.53
N SER A 41 1.22 -5.48 -17.31
CA SER A 41 1.83 -4.24 -16.83
C SER A 41 2.24 -4.27 -15.35
N THR A 42 1.77 -5.27 -14.61
CA THR A 42 2.00 -5.43 -13.16
C THR A 42 2.76 -6.71 -12.83
N GLN A 43 3.35 -7.38 -13.83
CA GLN A 43 4.07 -8.65 -13.70
C GLN A 43 3.23 -9.79 -13.09
N GLN A 44 1.94 -9.79 -13.39
CA GLN A 44 0.98 -10.79 -12.93
C GLN A 44 0.42 -11.66 -14.06
N ALA A 45 0.72 -11.33 -15.30
CA ALA A 45 0.30 -12.13 -16.46
C ALA A 45 1.27 -11.96 -17.64
N THR A 46 1.13 -12.82 -18.63
CA THR A 46 1.82 -12.69 -19.92
C THR A 46 1.02 -11.82 -20.88
N GLY A 47 1.68 -11.26 -21.90
CA GLY A 47 1.00 -10.34 -22.82
C GLY A 47 -0.10 -10.96 -23.69
N ASP A 48 -0.09 -12.27 -23.85
CA ASP A 48 -1.07 -13.05 -24.63
C ASP A 48 -2.28 -13.51 -23.80
N GLN A 49 -2.15 -13.55 -22.46
CA GLN A 49 -3.21 -13.88 -21.49
C GLN A 49 -3.14 -12.92 -20.33
N SER A 50 -3.39 -11.64 -20.61
CA SER A 50 -3.10 -10.56 -19.67
C SER A 50 -4.19 -10.27 -18.65
N ASP A 51 -5.36 -10.86 -18.79
CA ASP A 51 -6.49 -10.56 -17.92
C ASP A 51 -6.31 -11.09 -16.50
N CYS A 52 -6.43 -10.19 -15.53
CA CYS A 52 -6.54 -10.49 -14.11
C CYS A 52 -7.79 -9.82 -13.53
N VAL A 53 -8.25 -10.31 -12.39
CA VAL A 53 -9.45 -9.79 -11.72
C VAL A 53 -9.10 -9.25 -10.34
N LEU A 54 -9.58 -8.05 -10.05
CA LEU A 54 -9.58 -7.47 -8.71
C LEU A 54 -10.86 -7.85 -7.97
N ARG A 55 -10.72 -8.52 -6.84
CA ARG A 55 -11.82 -8.79 -5.91
C ARG A 55 -11.71 -7.86 -4.70
N PRO A 56 -12.66 -6.94 -4.50
CA PRO A 56 -12.73 -6.15 -3.28
C PRO A 56 -12.82 -7.03 -2.04
N VAL A 57 -12.06 -6.69 -1.00
CA VAL A 57 -12.03 -7.42 0.28
C VAL A 57 -12.27 -6.52 1.47
N ALA A 58 -12.02 -5.23 1.34
CA ALA A 58 -12.33 -4.23 2.38
C ALA A 58 -12.47 -2.85 1.74
N THR A 59 -13.23 -1.98 2.39
CA THR A 59 -13.40 -0.57 2.00
C THR A 59 -13.13 0.35 3.17
N PHE A 60 -12.54 1.51 2.87
CA PHE A 60 -12.19 2.53 3.85
C PHE A 60 -12.55 3.91 3.29
N LYS A 61 -12.81 4.88 4.16
CA LYS A 61 -12.91 6.28 3.74
C LYS A 61 -11.55 6.72 3.17
N ASP A 62 -11.59 7.50 2.07
CA ASP A 62 -10.36 8.06 1.48
C ASP A 62 -9.93 9.30 2.28
N PRO A 63 -8.85 9.24 3.06
CA PRO A 63 -8.43 10.37 3.88
C PRO A 63 -7.80 11.51 3.07
N LEU A 64 -7.34 11.22 1.84
CA LEU A 64 -6.68 12.21 0.99
C LEU A 64 -7.68 13.02 0.18
N ARG A 65 -8.67 12.35 -0.43
CA ARG A 65 -9.69 13.02 -1.24
C ARG A 65 -10.88 13.50 -0.40
N GLY A 66 -11.07 12.91 0.77
CA GLY A 66 -12.16 13.25 1.68
C GLY A 66 -13.56 13.00 1.10
N GLY A 67 -14.58 13.57 1.73
CA GLY A 67 -15.98 13.39 1.33
C GLY A 67 -16.42 11.94 1.42
N GLU A 68 -17.18 11.48 0.43
CA GLU A 68 -17.68 10.10 0.35
C GLU A 68 -16.80 9.18 -0.52
N ASN A 69 -15.61 9.66 -0.92
CA ASN A 69 -14.66 8.85 -1.68
C ASN A 69 -14.11 7.70 -0.81
N ILE A 70 -13.80 6.58 -1.45
CA ILE A 70 -13.37 5.36 -0.76
C ILE A 70 -12.09 4.78 -1.35
N LEU A 71 -11.32 4.14 -0.49
CA LEU A 71 -10.26 3.21 -0.84
C LEU A 71 -10.85 1.79 -0.81
N VAL A 72 -10.53 0.99 -1.81
CA VAL A 72 -11.01 -0.38 -1.97
C VAL A 72 -9.81 -1.30 -1.99
N MET A 73 -9.55 -2.00 -0.89
CA MET A 73 -8.51 -3.02 -0.86
C MET A 73 -8.96 -4.22 -1.66
N CYS A 74 -8.09 -4.69 -2.56
CA CYS A 74 -8.37 -5.79 -3.45
C CYS A 74 -7.33 -6.90 -3.34
N GLU A 75 -7.77 -8.11 -3.61
CA GLU A 75 -6.89 -9.23 -3.93
C GLU A 75 -7.00 -9.56 -5.42
N VAL A 76 -5.95 -10.20 -5.94
CA VAL A 76 -5.86 -10.55 -7.35
C VAL A 76 -6.25 -12.00 -7.57
N LEU A 77 -7.12 -12.21 -8.56
CA LEU A 77 -7.57 -13.54 -9.01
C LEU A 77 -7.21 -13.74 -10.48
N ASN A 78 -7.06 -14.98 -10.86
CA ASN A 78 -7.08 -15.43 -12.24
C ASN A 78 -8.48 -15.26 -12.86
N VAL A 79 -8.60 -15.38 -14.17
CA VAL A 79 -9.90 -15.28 -14.87
C VAL A 79 -10.89 -16.37 -14.46
N ASP A 80 -10.40 -17.53 -14.01
CA ASP A 80 -11.20 -18.62 -13.47
C ASP A 80 -11.61 -18.42 -11.99
N MET A 81 -11.32 -17.24 -11.44
CA MET A 81 -11.61 -16.84 -10.06
C MET A 81 -10.79 -17.57 -8.99
N THR A 82 -9.78 -18.34 -9.35
CA THR A 82 -8.80 -18.86 -8.39
C THR A 82 -7.82 -17.76 -7.95
N PRO A 83 -7.25 -17.84 -6.72
CA PRO A 83 -6.24 -16.89 -6.28
C PRO A 83 -5.05 -16.86 -7.25
N HIS A 84 -4.64 -15.66 -7.67
CA HIS A 84 -3.43 -15.50 -8.47
C HIS A 84 -2.18 -15.86 -7.66
N ALA A 85 -1.11 -16.32 -8.31
CA ALA A 85 0.15 -16.73 -7.65
C ALA A 85 0.77 -15.63 -6.77
N SER A 86 0.56 -14.35 -7.12
CA SER A 86 1.01 -13.19 -6.31
C SER A 86 0.07 -12.84 -5.14
N ASN A 87 -1.07 -13.53 -5.01
CA ASN A 87 -2.08 -13.22 -4.00
C ASN A 87 -1.77 -13.92 -2.67
N THR A 88 -0.78 -13.40 -1.95
CA THR A 88 -0.40 -13.91 -0.61
C THR A 88 -1.50 -13.68 0.43
N ARG A 89 -2.40 -12.70 0.20
CA ARG A 89 -3.52 -12.42 1.10
C ARG A 89 -4.50 -13.58 1.18
N ALA A 90 -4.77 -14.28 0.08
CA ALA A 90 -5.70 -15.42 0.08
C ALA A 90 -5.25 -16.53 1.03
N ALA A 91 -3.96 -16.90 0.99
CA ALA A 91 -3.39 -17.90 1.90
C ALA A 91 -3.41 -17.41 3.37
N CYS A 92 -3.16 -16.12 3.59
CA CYS A 92 -3.24 -15.52 4.92
C CYS A 92 -4.68 -15.53 5.46
N ALA A 93 -5.66 -15.22 4.63
CA ALA A 93 -7.08 -15.24 5.01
C ALA A 93 -7.56 -16.66 5.36
N GLU A 94 -7.16 -17.66 4.58
CA GLU A 94 -7.45 -19.08 4.85
C GLU A 94 -6.84 -19.51 6.19
N SER A 95 -5.58 -19.14 6.45
CA SER A 95 -4.93 -19.41 7.73
C SER A 95 -5.65 -18.73 8.89
N ALA A 96 -6.04 -17.47 8.74
CA ALA A 96 -6.76 -16.73 9.75
C ALA A 96 -8.13 -17.36 10.07
N GLU A 97 -8.83 -17.87 9.08
CA GLU A 97 -10.09 -18.60 9.26
C GLU A 97 -9.89 -19.91 10.01
N ASN A 98 -8.90 -20.70 9.62
CA ASN A 98 -8.57 -22.00 10.23
C ASN A 98 -8.18 -21.90 11.71
N PHE A 99 -7.67 -20.75 12.13
CA PHE A 99 -7.22 -20.47 13.51
C PHE A 99 -8.04 -19.39 14.20
N SER A 100 -9.24 -19.10 13.71
CA SER A 100 -10.10 -18.04 14.26
C SER A 100 -10.49 -18.26 15.72
N GLU A 101 -10.54 -19.50 16.19
CA GLU A 101 -10.83 -19.87 17.58
C GLU A 101 -9.80 -19.32 18.60
N PHE A 102 -8.58 -19.01 18.15
CA PHE A 102 -7.54 -18.42 18.98
C PHE A 102 -7.64 -16.90 19.09
N GLU A 103 -8.58 -16.27 18.40
CA GLU A 103 -8.79 -14.81 18.35
C GLU A 103 -7.47 -14.02 18.16
N PRO A 104 -6.65 -14.36 17.14
CA PRO A 104 -5.32 -13.77 17.00
C PRO A 104 -5.41 -12.27 16.74
N MET A 105 -4.61 -11.49 17.45
CA MET A 105 -4.47 -10.06 17.28
C MET A 105 -3.09 -9.71 16.75
N PHE A 106 -3.03 -8.92 15.69
CA PHE A 106 -1.78 -8.46 15.07
C PHE A 106 -1.72 -6.94 15.09
N GLY A 107 -0.53 -6.40 15.38
CA GLY A 107 -0.22 -4.99 15.25
C GLY A 107 0.84 -4.78 14.18
N LEU A 108 0.83 -3.60 13.56
CA LEU A 108 1.89 -3.15 12.67
C LEU A 108 2.65 -2.00 13.34
N GLU A 109 3.96 -2.13 13.44
CA GLU A 109 4.86 -1.02 13.77
C GLU A 109 5.36 -0.42 12.46
N GLN A 110 4.87 0.78 12.15
CA GLN A 110 5.23 1.45 10.91
C GLN A 110 6.53 2.22 11.11
N GLU A 111 7.61 1.72 10.50
CA GLU A 111 8.93 2.35 10.53
C GLU A 111 9.24 2.99 9.17
N TYR A 112 9.69 4.24 9.19
CA TYR A 112 10.08 4.95 7.97
C TYR A 112 11.12 6.03 8.29
N THR A 113 11.90 6.39 7.29
CA THR A 113 12.89 7.47 7.37
C THR A 113 12.52 8.55 6.37
N PHE A 114 12.43 9.78 6.84
CA PHE A 114 12.26 10.94 5.98
C PHE A 114 13.58 11.36 5.37
N TYR A 115 13.54 11.77 4.11
CA TYR A 115 14.69 12.28 3.39
C TYR A 115 14.43 13.70 2.91
N GLU A 116 15.47 14.52 2.89
CA GLU A 116 15.41 15.80 2.22
C GLU A 116 15.18 15.61 0.73
N GLN A 117 14.31 16.42 0.15
CA GLN A 117 14.07 16.38 -1.29
C GLN A 117 15.31 16.92 -2.02
N SER A 118 16.00 16.05 -2.73
CA SER A 118 17.09 16.45 -3.60
C SER A 118 16.52 16.83 -4.98
N TYR A 119 16.87 18.03 -5.47
CA TYR A 119 16.60 18.45 -6.85
C TYR A 119 17.46 17.70 -7.88
N ASP A 120 18.51 17.03 -7.42
CA ASP A 120 19.36 16.20 -8.26
C ASP A 120 18.89 14.75 -8.16
N SER A 121 18.14 14.30 -9.17
CA SER A 121 17.57 12.95 -9.26
C SER A 121 18.60 11.80 -9.24
N LEU A 122 19.87 12.13 -9.28
CA LEU A 122 20.97 11.16 -9.22
C LEU A 122 21.57 11.02 -7.82
N LYS A 123 21.18 11.86 -6.88
CA LYS A 123 21.59 11.76 -5.48
C LYS A 123 20.39 11.44 -4.63
N TYR A 124 20.42 10.29 -3.97
CA TYR A 124 19.51 10.02 -2.85
C TYR A 124 19.65 11.15 -1.85
N GLY A 125 18.53 11.76 -1.49
CA GLY A 125 18.52 12.82 -0.48
C GLY A 125 19.15 12.33 0.81
N GLN A 126 19.67 13.27 1.59
CA GLN A 126 20.16 13.00 2.93
C GLN A 126 18.95 12.77 3.85
N PRO A 127 19.01 11.85 4.82
CA PRO A 127 17.96 11.72 5.81
C PRO A 127 17.68 13.07 6.50
N LEU A 128 16.42 13.40 6.66
CA LEU A 128 15.99 14.67 7.23
C LEU A 128 16.55 14.85 8.65
N GLY A 129 17.11 16.03 8.93
CA GLY A 129 17.71 16.34 10.22
C GLY A 129 19.16 15.84 10.41
N PHE A 130 19.76 15.25 9.38
CA PHE A 130 21.19 14.94 9.41
C PHE A 130 22.01 16.24 9.22
N PRO A 131 23.07 16.44 10.02
CA PRO A 131 23.97 17.54 9.79
C PRO A 131 24.78 17.34 8.50
N PRO A 132 25.35 18.39 7.90
CA PRO A 132 26.19 18.27 6.70
C PRO A 132 27.37 17.31 6.83
N SER A 133 27.79 16.99 8.06
CA SER A 133 28.83 16.00 8.35
C SER A 133 28.38 14.54 8.14
N GLY A 134 27.10 14.27 7.88
CA GLY A 134 26.59 12.97 7.48
C GLY A 134 26.16 12.04 8.60
N TYR A 135 26.39 12.37 9.86
CA TYR A 135 25.97 11.54 11.00
C TYR A 135 25.18 12.35 12.02
N PRO A 136 24.04 11.85 12.50
CA PRO A 136 23.32 12.49 13.60
C PRO A 136 24.13 12.40 14.90
N ALA A 137 23.83 13.28 15.84
CA ALA A 137 24.28 13.16 17.22
C ALA A 137 23.86 11.78 17.82
N PRO A 138 24.34 11.37 19.00
CA PRO A 138 24.65 10.00 19.46
C PRO A 138 23.58 8.91 19.36
N GLN A 139 22.45 9.12 18.78
CA GLN A 139 21.39 8.09 18.64
C GLN A 139 21.55 7.12 17.47
N GLY A 140 22.64 7.21 16.71
CA GLY A 140 22.84 6.38 15.53
C GLY A 140 21.96 6.78 14.36
N GLY A 141 22.39 6.48 13.14
CA GLY A 141 21.63 6.80 11.92
C GLY A 141 20.30 6.07 11.87
N TYR A 142 19.30 6.64 11.30
CA TYR A 142 18.04 6.06 10.81
C TYR A 142 17.05 5.52 11.85
N TYR A 143 17.40 5.27 13.10
CA TYR A 143 16.52 4.59 14.05
C TYR A 143 16.31 5.38 15.33
N CYS A 144 15.08 5.34 15.86
CA CYS A 144 14.67 5.91 17.14
C CYS A 144 14.77 7.44 17.27
N GLY A 145 14.41 8.15 16.22
CA GLY A 145 14.12 9.58 16.34
C GLY A 145 12.80 9.78 17.06
N VAL A 146 12.84 10.18 18.33
CA VAL A 146 11.67 10.56 19.12
C VAL A 146 11.72 12.05 19.44
N GLY A 147 10.63 12.75 19.17
CA GLY A 147 10.48 14.17 19.47
C GLY A 147 10.93 15.11 18.35
N ALA A 148 10.59 16.38 18.49
CA ALA A 148 10.74 17.42 17.46
C ALA A 148 12.19 17.63 16.96
N VAL A 149 13.19 17.33 17.78
CA VAL A 149 14.61 17.49 17.43
C VAL A 149 15.09 16.37 16.50
N ALA A 150 14.51 15.18 16.64
CA ALA A 150 14.91 14.01 15.85
C ALA A 150 14.01 13.80 14.60
N CYS A 151 12.77 14.30 14.65
CA CYS A 151 11.75 14.14 13.58
C CYS A 151 11.38 15.50 13.08
N SER A 152 12.04 16.45 12.81
CA SER A 152 11.63 17.79 12.36
C SER A 152 10.28 18.30 12.93
N SER A 153 10.24 19.47 13.48
CA SER A 153 9.08 20.05 14.17
C SER A 153 7.80 20.16 13.29
N GLU A 154 7.94 20.12 11.99
CA GLU A 154 6.81 20.22 11.06
C GLU A 154 6.08 18.89 10.85
N MET A 155 6.69 17.79 11.23
CA MET A 155 6.14 16.43 11.02
C MET A 155 5.68 15.74 12.29
N SER A 156 5.84 16.39 13.44
CA SER A 156 5.34 15.92 14.73
C SER A 156 3.95 16.46 15.09
N LEU A 157 3.24 17.06 14.15
CA LEU A 157 1.86 17.48 14.33
C LEU A 157 0.91 16.33 13.98
N PRO A 158 -0.10 16.05 14.83
CA PRO A 158 -1.08 15.00 14.61
C PRO A 158 -1.97 15.23 13.40
#